data_29efea56a519dbd6095bf2b9d2ea8d7d
#
_entry.id   29efea56a519dbd6095bf2b9d2ea8d7d
#
_cell.length_a   1.000
_cell.length_b   1.000
_cell.length_c   1.000
_cell.angle_alpha   90.00
_cell.angle_beta   90.00
_cell.angle_gamma   90.00
#
_symmetry.space_group_name_H-M   'P 1'
#
loop_
_entity.id
_entity.type
_entity.pdbx_description
1 polymer ?
#
loop_
_entity_poly.entity_id
_entity_poly.type
_entity_poly.pdbx_seq_one_letter_code
_entity_poly.pdbx_strand_id
1 'polypeptide(L)'
;MTRLFRDLGWPETPDSNDDQRTFQCTNGCVIAIYAAKHYEPHFGAPADGFRGFTLCVNVESFAETQAVYETLRGIADVELLEEPFEASWGGGFSWRDPEGNIWDVAYAEGTSFDDRGGVFFP
;
A
#
# COMPACT_ATOMS: atom_id res chain seq x y z
N MET A 1 0.65 -4.91 17.57
CA MET A 1 1.53 -4.21 16.61
C MET A 1 1.56 -2.70 16.81
N THR A 2 0.42 -1.99 16.84
CA THR A 2 0.38 -0.51 16.99
C THR A 2 1.15 0.01 18.22
N ARG A 3 1.05 -0.66 19.37
CA ARG A 3 1.80 -0.29 20.57
C ARG A 3 3.33 -0.36 20.32
N LEU A 4 3.79 -1.43 19.67
CA LEU A 4 5.21 -1.60 19.35
C LEU A 4 5.74 -0.43 18.53
N PHE A 5 5.00 0.01 17.51
CA PHE A 5 5.47 1.11 16.64
C PHE A 5 5.49 2.46 17.35
N ARG A 6 4.53 2.70 18.25
CA ARG A 6 4.57 3.87 19.15
C ARG A 6 5.76 3.82 20.11
N ASP A 7 6.04 2.66 20.68
CA ASP A 7 7.18 2.46 21.59
C ASP A 7 8.53 2.63 20.84
N LEU A 8 8.57 2.38 19.52
CA LEU A 8 9.72 2.68 18.65
C LEU A 8 9.84 4.17 18.29
N GLY A 9 8.87 4.99 18.68
CA GLY A 9 8.87 6.43 18.43
C GLY A 9 8.48 6.82 16.99
N TRP A 10 7.84 5.93 16.24
CA TRP A 10 7.35 6.24 14.91
C TRP A 10 6.05 7.04 14.99
N PRO A 11 5.98 8.24 14.37
CA PRO A 11 4.76 9.04 14.41
C PRO A 11 3.63 8.35 13.64
N GLU A 12 2.46 8.34 14.27
CA GLU A 12 1.21 7.90 13.65
C GLU A 12 0.64 9.05 12.82
N THR A 13 0.20 8.78 11.59
CA THR A 13 -0.35 9.82 10.71
C THR A 13 -1.74 10.29 11.19
N PRO A 14 -2.12 11.56 10.92
CA PRO A 14 -3.36 12.15 11.45
C PRO A 14 -4.65 11.48 10.97
N ASP A 15 -4.62 10.82 9.82
CA ASP A 15 -5.76 10.10 9.20
C ASP A 15 -5.96 8.68 9.75
N SER A 16 -5.07 8.23 10.65
CA SER A 16 -5.22 6.94 11.32
C SER A 16 -6.54 6.84 12.10
N ASN A 17 -7.17 5.67 12.03
CA ASN A 17 -8.44 5.36 12.69
C ASN A 17 -8.48 3.91 13.19
N ASP A 18 -9.62 3.43 13.67
CA ASP A 18 -9.72 2.08 14.23
C ASP A 18 -9.60 0.95 13.19
N ASP A 19 -9.83 1.25 11.92
CA ASP A 19 -9.75 0.29 10.83
C ASP A 19 -8.40 0.30 10.12
N GLN A 20 -7.68 1.42 10.20
CA GLN A 20 -6.36 1.61 9.59
C GLN A 20 -5.48 2.49 10.47
N ARG A 21 -4.27 2.05 10.76
CA ARG A 21 -3.25 2.81 11.47
C ARG A 21 -2.00 2.91 10.61
N THR A 22 -1.58 4.13 10.32
CA THR A 22 -0.42 4.39 9.47
C THR A 22 0.70 5.05 10.28
N PHE A 23 1.91 4.56 10.11
CA PHE A 23 3.10 5.05 10.81
C PHE A 23 4.17 5.46 9.81
N GLN A 24 4.70 6.67 9.99
CA GLN A 24 5.83 7.17 9.24
C GLN A 24 7.14 6.65 9.87
N CYS A 25 7.87 5.83 9.14
CA CYS A 25 9.17 5.34 9.57
C CYS A 25 10.28 6.34 9.24
N THR A 26 11.44 6.21 9.91
CA THR A 26 12.55 7.17 9.84
C THR A 26 13.22 7.29 8.47
N ASN A 27 13.05 6.32 7.57
CA ASN A 27 13.78 6.25 6.31
C ASN A 27 12.92 6.49 5.06
N GLY A 28 11.82 7.23 5.22
CA GLY A 28 10.87 7.43 4.11
C GLY A 28 10.02 6.21 3.77
N CYS A 29 9.96 5.22 4.67
CA CYS A 29 9.00 4.14 4.61
C CYS A 29 7.72 4.49 5.38
N VAL A 30 6.62 3.91 4.97
CA VAL A 30 5.35 3.97 5.68
C VAL A 30 4.90 2.54 5.98
N ILE A 31 4.42 2.30 7.19
CA ILE A 31 3.80 1.03 7.56
C ILE A 31 2.34 1.30 7.88
N ALA A 32 1.44 0.66 7.16
CA ALA A 32 0.01 0.68 7.46
C ALA A 32 -0.44 -0.67 8.03
N ILE A 33 -1.19 -0.62 9.11
CA ILE A 33 -1.81 -1.79 9.73
C ILE A 33 -3.32 -1.66 9.53
N TYR A 34 -3.91 -2.67 8.92
CA TYR A 34 -5.34 -2.73 8.65
C TYR A 34 -6.03 -3.75 9.54
N ALA A 35 -7.27 -3.49 9.88
CA ALA A 35 -8.14 -4.51 10.45
C ALA A 35 -8.41 -5.60 9.39
N ALA A 36 -8.37 -6.87 9.79
CA ALA A 36 -8.54 -8.01 8.89
C ALA A 36 -9.83 -7.92 8.05
N LYS A 37 -10.91 -7.40 8.62
CA LYS A 37 -12.20 -7.20 7.92
C LYS A 37 -12.12 -6.37 6.64
N HIS A 38 -11.06 -5.56 6.46
CA HIS A 38 -10.84 -4.78 5.22
C HIS A 38 -10.15 -5.59 4.14
N TYR A 39 -9.29 -6.52 4.52
CA TYR A 39 -8.51 -7.32 3.57
C TYR A 39 -9.18 -8.63 3.17
N GLU A 40 -9.89 -9.26 4.11
CA GLU A 40 -10.56 -10.55 3.87
C GLU A 40 -11.50 -10.55 2.65
N PRO A 41 -12.31 -9.49 2.37
CA PRO A 41 -13.16 -9.47 1.19
C PRO A 41 -12.40 -9.44 -0.14
N HIS A 42 -11.15 -8.97 -0.14
CA HIS A 42 -10.34 -8.79 -1.35
C HIS A 42 -9.34 -9.93 -1.56
N PHE A 43 -8.74 -10.43 -0.47
CA PHE A 43 -7.60 -11.35 -0.54
C PHE A 43 -7.86 -12.68 0.19
N GLY A 44 -9.02 -12.84 0.81
CA GLY A 44 -9.35 -13.97 1.65
C GLY A 44 -8.81 -13.82 3.07
N ALA A 45 -9.31 -14.64 3.98
CA ALA A 45 -8.82 -14.69 5.35
C ALA A 45 -7.35 -15.13 5.37
N PRO A 46 -6.54 -14.59 6.29
CA PRO A 46 -5.20 -15.09 6.53
C PRO A 46 -5.27 -16.58 6.86
N ALA A 47 -4.76 -17.41 5.95
CA ALA A 47 -4.77 -18.86 6.07
C ALA A 47 -3.33 -19.38 5.97
N ASP A 48 -3.18 -20.70 6.01
CA ASP A 48 -1.88 -21.32 5.80
C ASP A 48 -1.25 -20.85 4.49
N GLY A 49 -0.10 -20.22 4.58
CA GLY A 49 0.62 -19.62 3.44
C GLY A 49 0.40 -18.13 3.22
N PHE A 50 -0.64 -17.50 3.77
CA PHE A 50 -0.79 -16.04 3.73
C PHE A 50 0.14 -15.39 4.76
N ARG A 51 0.98 -14.48 4.31
CA ARG A 51 2.02 -13.86 5.13
C ARG A 51 1.51 -12.67 5.95
N GLY A 52 0.26 -12.26 5.78
CA GLY A 52 -0.37 -11.18 6.53
C GLY A 52 0.11 -9.78 6.16
N PHE A 53 0.73 -9.59 4.98
CA PHE A 53 1.14 -8.29 4.48
C PHE A 53 1.04 -8.19 2.96
N THR A 54 0.92 -6.97 2.48
CA THR A 54 1.12 -6.60 1.07
C THR A 54 2.32 -5.66 0.96
N LEU A 55 2.93 -5.61 -0.22
CA LEU A 55 3.96 -4.62 -0.54
C LEU A 55 3.30 -3.50 -1.33
N CYS A 56 3.64 -2.24 -1.02
CA CYS A 56 3.10 -1.10 -1.73
C CYS A 56 4.21 -0.27 -2.37
N VAL A 57 4.04 0.02 -3.65
CA VAL A 57 4.84 1.00 -4.38
C VAL A 57 4.04 2.30 -4.41
N ASN A 58 4.58 3.35 -3.80
CA ASN A 58 3.96 4.67 -3.85
C ASN A 58 4.44 5.43 -5.07
N VAL A 59 3.50 6.06 -5.76
CA VAL A 59 3.74 6.91 -6.93
C VAL A 59 3.17 8.30 -6.70
N GLU A 60 3.53 9.29 -7.53
CA GLU A 60 3.20 10.69 -7.29
C GLU A 60 1.82 11.10 -7.83
N SER A 61 1.22 10.29 -8.72
CA SER A 61 -0.03 10.66 -9.38
C SER A 61 -0.81 9.46 -9.90
N PHE A 62 -2.10 9.69 -10.20
CA PHE A 62 -2.93 8.70 -10.88
C PHE A 62 -2.38 8.34 -12.27
N ALA A 63 -1.82 9.32 -12.99
CA ALA A 63 -1.20 9.05 -14.28
C ALA A 63 -0.03 8.06 -14.19
N GLU A 64 0.79 8.14 -13.14
CA GLU A 64 1.85 7.17 -12.89
C GLU A 64 1.28 5.80 -12.50
N THR A 65 0.22 5.75 -11.70
CA THR A 65 -0.51 4.52 -11.39
C THR A 65 -0.96 3.80 -12.68
N GLN A 66 -1.57 4.54 -13.61
CA GLN A 66 -1.98 4.02 -14.92
C GLN A 66 -0.80 3.54 -15.77
N ALA A 67 0.32 4.27 -15.75
CA ALA A 67 1.53 3.88 -16.50
C ALA A 67 2.12 2.58 -15.98
N VAL A 68 2.15 2.37 -14.66
CA VAL A 68 2.60 1.11 -14.05
C VAL A 68 1.64 -0.03 -14.42
N TYR A 69 0.34 0.21 -14.37
CA TYR A 69 -0.67 -0.78 -14.76
C TYR A 69 -0.47 -1.26 -16.19
N GLU A 70 -0.32 -0.35 -17.16
CA GLU A 70 -0.10 -0.71 -18.57
C GLU A 70 1.22 -1.48 -18.76
N THR A 71 2.24 -1.14 -17.99
CA THR A 71 3.52 -1.88 -18.01
C THR A 71 3.33 -3.32 -17.52
N LEU A 72 2.68 -3.50 -16.37
CA LEU A 72 2.42 -4.82 -15.78
C LEU A 72 1.51 -5.68 -16.65
N ARG A 73 0.53 -5.08 -17.32
CA ARG A 73 -0.36 -5.75 -18.27
C ARG A 73 0.36 -6.42 -19.43
N GLY A 74 1.54 -5.92 -19.79
CA GLY A 74 2.41 -6.51 -20.81
C GLY A 74 3.36 -7.59 -20.30
N ILE A 75 3.40 -7.87 -18.99
CA ILE A 75 4.31 -8.84 -18.38
C ILE A 75 3.58 -10.17 -18.19
N ALA A 76 4.19 -11.27 -18.69
CA ALA A 76 3.66 -12.61 -18.47
C ALA A 76 3.75 -13.00 -16.97
N ASP A 77 2.83 -13.85 -16.54
CA ASP A 77 2.78 -14.42 -15.19
C ASP A 77 2.48 -13.42 -14.07
N VAL A 78 2.05 -12.20 -14.41
CA VAL A 78 1.48 -11.21 -13.50
C VAL A 78 -0.03 -11.27 -13.57
N GLU A 79 -0.70 -11.30 -12.41
CA GLU A 79 -2.16 -11.25 -12.31
C GLU A 79 -2.59 -9.85 -11.82
N LEU A 80 -3.26 -9.07 -12.68
CA LEU A 80 -3.87 -7.81 -12.30
C LEU A 80 -5.18 -8.12 -11.57
N LEU A 81 -5.32 -7.68 -10.32
CA LEU A 81 -6.46 -8.03 -9.47
C LEU A 81 -7.63 -7.06 -9.66
N GLU A 82 -7.34 -5.83 -10.09
CA GLU A 82 -8.32 -4.79 -10.35
C GLU A 82 -7.79 -3.74 -11.34
N GLU A 83 -8.68 -2.95 -11.90
CA GLU A 83 -8.34 -1.76 -12.70
C GLU A 83 -7.90 -0.61 -11.78
N PRO A 84 -7.03 0.31 -12.23
CA PRO A 84 -6.71 1.51 -11.48
C PRO A 84 -7.96 2.33 -11.14
N PHE A 85 -8.09 2.71 -9.88
CA PHE A 85 -9.23 3.48 -9.37
C PHE A 85 -8.77 4.77 -8.68
N GLU A 86 -9.68 5.74 -8.59
CA GLU A 86 -9.51 6.96 -7.79
C GLU A 86 -10.52 7.00 -6.65
N ALA A 87 -10.10 7.55 -5.52
CA ALA A 87 -10.90 7.78 -4.33
C ALA A 87 -10.53 9.12 -3.69
N SER A 88 -11.25 9.54 -2.65
CA SER A 88 -11.01 10.81 -1.96
C SER A 88 -9.64 10.93 -1.29
N TRP A 89 -8.98 9.83 -1.02
CA TRP A 89 -7.65 9.78 -0.41
C TRP A 89 -6.50 9.69 -1.43
N GLY A 90 -6.81 9.43 -2.69
CA GLY A 90 -5.86 9.16 -3.75
C GLY A 90 -6.36 8.06 -4.67
N GLY A 91 -5.63 6.99 -4.82
CA GLY A 91 -6.07 5.85 -5.63
C GLY A 91 -4.96 4.84 -5.86
N GLY A 92 -5.26 3.81 -6.65
CA GLY A 92 -4.29 2.76 -6.92
C GLY A 92 -4.89 1.54 -7.58
N PHE A 93 -4.18 0.44 -7.52
CA PHE A 93 -4.63 -0.90 -7.89
C PHE A 93 -3.75 -1.95 -7.24
N SER A 94 -4.24 -3.19 -7.19
CA SER A 94 -3.51 -4.33 -6.66
C SER A 94 -3.20 -5.35 -7.76
N TRP A 95 -2.09 -6.06 -7.59
CA TRP A 95 -1.66 -7.12 -8.48
C TRP A 95 -0.91 -8.21 -7.73
N ARG A 96 -0.75 -9.38 -8.36
CA ARG A 96 -0.07 -10.53 -7.79
C ARG A 96 1.13 -10.90 -8.64
N ASP A 97 2.26 -11.12 -7.97
CA ASP A 97 3.47 -11.60 -8.65
C ASP A 97 3.45 -13.12 -8.92
N PRO A 98 4.37 -13.65 -9.72
CA PRO A 98 4.42 -15.07 -10.03
C PRO A 98 4.59 -16.00 -8.82
N GLU A 99 5.05 -15.48 -7.70
CA GLU A 99 5.21 -16.22 -6.45
C GLU A 99 3.99 -16.11 -5.50
N GLY A 100 2.94 -15.41 -5.94
CA GLY A 100 1.69 -15.26 -5.21
C GLY A 100 1.68 -14.12 -4.17
N ASN A 101 2.71 -13.28 -4.13
CA ASN A 101 2.71 -12.10 -3.25
C ASN A 101 1.80 -11.01 -3.82
N ILE A 102 1.09 -10.34 -2.92
CA ILE A 102 0.23 -9.21 -3.28
C ILE A 102 1.03 -7.91 -3.22
N TRP A 103 0.89 -7.12 -4.26
CA TRP A 103 1.45 -5.79 -4.40
C TRP A 103 0.37 -4.77 -4.64
N ASP A 104 0.51 -3.61 -4.04
CA ASP A 104 -0.29 -2.43 -4.32
C ASP A 104 0.56 -1.39 -5.05
N VAL A 105 -0.02 -0.66 -5.98
CA VAL A 105 0.51 0.59 -6.50
C VAL A 105 -0.46 1.67 -6.11
N ALA A 106 0.00 2.67 -5.38
CA ALA A 106 -0.90 3.70 -4.85
C ALA A 106 -0.27 5.10 -4.88
N TYR A 107 -1.10 6.11 -5.05
CA TYR A 107 -0.77 7.49 -4.72
C TYR A 107 -1.75 7.99 -3.65
N ALA A 108 -1.31 8.86 -2.78
CA ALA A 108 -2.16 9.48 -1.78
C ALA A 108 -2.01 11.00 -1.84
N GLU A 109 -3.15 11.71 -1.76
CA GLU A 109 -3.18 13.18 -1.78
C GLU A 109 -2.33 13.76 -0.63
N GLY A 110 -1.52 14.75 -0.94
CA GLY A 110 -0.64 15.41 0.03
C GLY A 110 0.63 14.63 0.37
N THR A 111 0.87 13.48 -0.22
CA THR A 111 2.13 12.74 -0.07
C THR A 111 3.26 13.48 -0.77
N SER A 112 4.43 13.51 -0.12
CA SER A 112 5.67 14.05 -0.70
C SER A 112 6.75 12.98 -0.78
N PHE A 113 7.73 13.21 -1.64
CA PHE A 113 8.88 12.34 -1.83
C PHE A 113 10.17 13.12 -1.62
N ASP A 114 11.17 12.48 -1.04
CA ASP A 114 12.51 13.04 -0.98
C ASP A 114 13.30 12.75 -2.28
N ASP A 115 14.52 13.28 -2.38
CA ASP A 115 15.41 13.11 -3.53
C ASP A 115 15.89 11.66 -3.75
N ARG A 116 15.60 10.75 -2.83
CA ARG A 116 15.91 9.32 -2.92
C ARG A 116 14.67 8.45 -3.09
N GLY A 117 13.48 9.08 -3.24
CA GLY A 117 12.21 8.38 -3.39
C GLY A 117 11.59 7.90 -2.07
N GLY A 118 12.09 8.37 -0.94
CA GLY A 118 11.46 8.11 0.36
C GLY A 118 10.11 8.82 0.46
N VAL A 119 9.07 8.11 0.89
CA VAL A 119 7.69 8.62 0.95
C VAL A 119 7.37 9.23 2.31
N PHE A 120 6.70 10.38 2.32
CA PHE A 120 6.22 11.06 3.51
C PHE A 120 4.75 11.41 3.37
N PHE A 121 3.93 10.83 4.21
CA PHE A 121 2.50 11.11 4.28
C PHE A 121 2.25 12.43 5.04
N PRO A 122 1.15 13.13 4.70
CA PRO A 122 0.78 14.38 5.36
C PRO A 122 0.49 14.25 6.85
#